data_a83e7e3c3636e26c159cbd9c568c1878
#
_entry.id   a83e7e3c3636e26c159cbd9c568c1878
#
_cell.length_a   1.000
_cell.length_b   1.000
_cell.length_c   1.000
_cell.angle_alpha   90.00
_cell.angle_beta   90.00
_cell.angle_gamma   90.00
#
_symmetry.space_group_name_H-M   'P 1'
#
loop_
_entity.id
_entity.type
_entity.pdbx_description
1 polymer ?
#
loop_
_entity_poly.entity_id
_entity_poly.type
_entity_poly.pdbx_seq_one_letter_code
_entity_poly.pdbx_strand_id
1 'polypeptide(L)'
;TIETPSILPERITLGSISDEYYTPPTEGKAIRVNLETMELVTYENGSHVTTYTVLAKGKPGSYYETPGGEYKVLLKEEKHLSSVGKIWMPYSIQFFGNYFIHGWPYYQNGNELPVGSGYSGGCIRLATTDAQALYEWVDKGTAVSVFSTASLSEDNIETRGYFLLNPKKKISG
;
A
#
# COMPACT_ATOMS: atom_id res chain seq x y z
N THR A 1 15.49 -11.42 41.05
CA THR A 1 14.92 -10.35 40.20
C THR A 1 15.37 -10.57 38.77
N ILE A 2 14.49 -11.14 37.96
CA ILE A 2 14.70 -11.25 36.52
C ILE A 2 14.46 -9.86 35.97
N GLU A 3 15.54 -9.14 35.66
CA GLU A 3 15.43 -7.94 34.84
C GLU A 3 14.96 -8.35 33.43
N THR A 4 13.74 -7.99 33.09
CA THR A 4 13.29 -8.00 31.71
C THR A 4 14.17 -7.04 30.92
N PRO A 5 14.94 -7.48 29.94
CA PRO A 5 15.72 -6.58 29.15
C PRO A 5 14.77 -5.64 28.40
N SER A 6 14.87 -4.36 28.68
CA SER A 6 14.33 -3.31 27.84
C SER A 6 15.07 -3.36 26.51
N ILE A 7 14.63 -4.20 25.59
CA ILE A 7 15.35 -4.42 24.32
C ILE A 7 14.48 -4.00 23.17
N LEU A 8 14.35 -2.70 23.00
CA LEU A 8 14.23 -2.12 21.67
C LEU A 8 15.27 -1.00 21.62
N PRO A 9 16.31 -1.16 20.80
CA PRO A 9 17.22 -0.03 20.54
C PRO A 9 16.40 1.11 19.96
N GLU A 10 16.61 2.32 20.47
CA GLU A 10 15.87 3.57 20.19
C GLU A 10 15.80 3.98 18.70
N ARG A 11 16.21 3.14 17.77
CA ARG A 11 16.32 3.44 16.33
C ARG A 11 15.70 2.42 15.38
N ILE A 12 15.00 1.41 15.88
CA ILE A 12 14.28 0.51 15.00
C ILE A 12 12.91 1.11 14.75
N THR A 13 12.68 1.60 13.54
CA THR A 13 11.34 2.03 13.12
C THR A 13 10.44 0.80 13.02
N LEU A 14 9.17 0.93 13.37
CA LEU A 14 8.19 -0.15 13.19
C LEU A 14 8.15 -0.63 11.73
N GLY A 15 8.44 0.24 10.77
CA GLY A 15 8.55 -0.09 9.36
C GLY A 15 9.69 -1.07 9.07
N SER A 16 10.87 -0.87 9.62
CA SER A 16 12.00 -1.80 9.44
C SER A 16 11.77 -3.14 10.14
N ILE A 17 11.12 -3.14 11.31
CA ILE A 17 10.70 -4.38 11.98
C ILE A 17 9.69 -5.14 11.11
N SER A 18 8.72 -4.44 10.52
CA SER A 18 7.73 -5.07 9.66
C SER A 18 8.33 -5.79 8.47
N ASP A 19 9.35 -5.22 7.83
CA ASP A 19 10.02 -5.85 6.70
C ASP A 19 10.90 -7.03 7.13
N GLU A 20 11.52 -6.96 8.29
CA GLU A 20 12.29 -8.05 8.87
C GLU A 20 11.41 -9.30 9.14
N TYR A 21 10.16 -9.09 9.55
CA TYR A 21 9.21 -10.19 9.81
C TYR A 21 8.34 -10.56 8.59
N TYR A 22 8.45 -9.83 7.48
CA TYR A 22 7.72 -10.19 6.28
C TYR A 22 8.39 -11.35 5.56
N THR A 23 7.63 -12.40 5.34
CA THR A 23 8.06 -13.54 4.54
C THR A 23 7.21 -13.63 3.28
N PRO A 24 7.79 -13.43 2.09
CA PRO A 24 7.05 -13.59 0.85
C PRO A 24 6.60 -15.05 0.65
N PRO A 25 5.48 -15.28 -0.04
CA PRO A 25 5.07 -16.62 -0.44
C PRO A 25 6.18 -17.34 -1.21
N THR A 26 6.38 -18.62 -0.93
CA THR A 26 7.39 -19.45 -1.61
C THR A 26 7.03 -19.78 -3.04
N GLU A 27 5.77 -19.61 -3.43
CA GLU A 27 5.27 -19.84 -4.78
C GLU A 27 4.45 -18.64 -5.26
N GLY A 28 4.61 -18.32 -6.55
CA GLY A 28 3.86 -17.26 -7.20
C GLY A 28 4.42 -15.87 -6.95
N LYS A 29 3.68 -14.89 -7.47
CA LYS A 29 4.01 -13.47 -7.38
C LYS A 29 3.41 -12.84 -6.12
N ALA A 30 4.14 -11.91 -5.53
CA ALA A 30 3.68 -11.14 -4.38
C ALA A 30 4.20 -9.70 -4.42
N ILE A 31 3.40 -8.79 -3.89
CA ILE A 31 3.74 -7.39 -3.68
C ILE A 31 3.77 -7.13 -2.18
N ARG A 32 4.83 -6.49 -1.70
CA ARG A 32 4.93 -5.92 -0.36
C ARG A 32 5.03 -4.40 -0.45
N VAL A 33 4.07 -3.70 0.13
CA VAL A 33 4.11 -2.24 0.25
C VAL A 33 4.38 -1.88 1.71
N ASN A 34 5.44 -1.12 1.94
CA ASN A 34 5.73 -0.54 3.24
C ASN A 34 5.51 0.97 3.17
N LEU A 35 4.43 1.45 3.76
CA LEU A 35 4.06 2.87 3.71
C LEU A 35 4.81 3.73 4.73
N GLU A 36 5.62 3.14 5.59
CA GLU A 36 6.57 3.87 6.43
C GLU A 36 7.87 4.17 5.69
N THR A 37 8.43 3.18 5.02
CA THR A 37 9.64 3.37 4.21
C THR A 37 9.34 3.92 2.82
N MET A 38 8.07 3.96 2.41
CA MET A 38 7.61 4.38 1.09
C MET A 38 8.23 3.54 -0.02
N GLU A 39 8.24 2.24 0.16
CA GLU A 39 8.76 1.27 -0.82
C GLU A 39 7.70 0.23 -1.17
N LEU A 40 7.71 -0.18 -2.43
CA LEU A 40 6.94 -1.30 -2.95
C LEU A 40 7.92 -2.31 -3.53
N VAL A 41 7.90 -3.52 -2.99
CA VAL A 41 8.80 -4.59 -3.39
C VAL A 41 8.02 -5.73 -4.02
N THR A 42 8.51 -6.25 -5.12
CA THR A 42 7.93 -7.41 -5.79
C THR A 42 8.78 -8.65 -5.55
N TYR A 43 8.08 -9.78 -5.38
CA TYR A 43 8.67 -11.10 -5.16
C TYR A 43 8.08 -12.10 -6.12
N GLU A 44 8.88 -13.06 -6.52
CA GLU A 44 8.43 -14.23 -7.28
C GLU A 44 9.07 -15.49 -6.72
N ASN A 45 8.25 -16.45 -6.35
CA ASN A 45 8.69 -17.70 -5.71
C ASN A 45 9.62 -17.48 -4.51
N GLY A 46 9.28 -16.52 -3.67
CA GLY A 46 10.03 -16.15 -2.47
C GLY A 46 11.26 -15.28 -2.69
N SER A 47 11.62 -14.98 -3.94
CA SER A 47 12.80 -14.19 -4.29
C SER A 47 12.43 -12.76 -4.68
N HIS A 48 13.24 -11.79 -4.25
CA HIS A 48 13.13 -10.39 -4.64
C HIS A 48 13.25 -10.22 -6.16
N VAL A 49 12.35 -9.42 -6.74
CA VAL A 49 12.38 -9.07 -8.17
C VAL A 49 12.78 -7.61 -8.36
N THR A 50 11.99 -6.68 -7.84
CA THR A 50 12.22 -5.24 -8.01
C THR A 50 11.74 -4.45 -6.80
N THR A 51 12.37 -3.33 -6.54
CA THR A 51 11.94 -2.34 -5.54
C THR A 51 11.57 -1.04 -6.25
N TYR A 52 10.37 -0.53 -5.97
CA TYR A 52 9.85 0.74 -6.48
C TYR A 52 9.69 1.74 -5.33
N THR A 53 9.84 3.02 -5.65
CA THR A 53 9.55 4.10 -4.69
C THR A 53 8.08 4.46 -4.73
N VAL A 54 7.43 4.49 -3.57
CA VAL A 54 6.07 5.02 -3.41
C VAL A 54 6.14 6.54 -3.32
N LEU A 55 5.44 7.24 -4.19
CA LEU A 55 5.46 8.71 -4.27
C LEU A 55 4.34 9.36 -3.45
N ALA A 56 3.23 8.68 -3.26
CA ALA A 56 2.12 9.17 -2.45
C ALA A 56 1.29 8.02 -1.87
N LYS A 57 0.70 8.30 -0.72
CA LYS A 57 -0.22 7.43 0.02
C LYS A 57 -1.36 8.27 0.59
N GLY A 58 -2.39 7.64 1.13
CA GLY A 58 -3.40 8.33 1.92
C GLY A 58 -2.80 8.95 3.18
N LYS A 59 -3.28 10.15 3.55
CA LYS A 59 -2.76 10.85 4.74
C LYS A 59 -3.01 10.03 6.01
N PRO A 60 -1.95 9.72 6.76
CA PRO A 60 -2.06 8.99 8.02
C PRO A 60 -3.01 9.69 9.02
N GLY A 61 -3.87 8.91 9.67
CA GLY A 61 -4.84 9.42 10.64
C GLY A 61 -6.04 10.15 10.03
N SER A 62 -6.15 10.24 8.71
CA SER A 62 -7.30 10.83 8.03
C SER A 62 -8.28 9.76 7.53
N TYR A 63 -9.46 10.21 7.09
CA TYR A 63 -10.43 9.36 6.38
C TYR A 63 -9.83 8.70 5.13
N TYR A 64 -8.85 9.34 4.51
CA TYR A 64 -8.19 8.89 3.28
C TYR A 64 -6.99 7.97 3.52
N GLU A 65 -6.71 7.59 4.74
CA GLU A 65 -5.59 6.73 5.07
C GLU A 65 -5.64 5.41 4.30
N THR A 66 -4.52 5.04 3.71
CA THR A 66 -4.39 3.75 3.00
C THR A 66 -4.47 2.61 4.01
N PRO A 67 -5.42 1.67 3.85
CA PRO A 67 -5.58 0.58 4.81
C PRO A 67 -4.46 -0.45 4.68
N GLY A 68 -3.77 -0.71 5.79
CA GLY A 68 -2.86 -1.85 5.90
C GLY A 68 -3.62 -3.18 5.90
N GLY A 69 -2.98 -4.24 5.51
CA GLY A 69 -3.55 -5.59 5.52
C GLY A 69 -3.02 -6.49 4.41
N GLU A 70 -3.62 -7.66 4.34
CA GLU A 70 -3.34 -8.67 3.34
C GLU A 70 -4.44 -8.70 2.29
N TYR A 71 -4.07 -8.48 1.05
CA TYR A 71 -4.98 -8.35 -0.09
C TYR A 71 -4.53 -9.20 -1.26
N LYS A 72 -5.29 -9.13 -2.34
CA LYS A 72 -4.96 -9.69 -3.66
C LYS A 72 -5.28 -8.68 -4.74
N VAL A 73 -4.57 -8.74 -5.85
CA VAL A 73 -4.94 -8.00 -7.05
C VAL A 73 -6.30 -8.48 -7.55
N LEU A 74 -7.25 -7.57 -7.57
CA LEU A 74 -8.65 -7.82 -7.96
C LEU A 74 -8.89 -7.52 -9.43
N LEU A 75 -8.31 -6.44 -9.94
CA LEU A 75 -8.52 -5.93 -11.29
C LEU A 75 -7.30 -5.14 -11.75
N LYS A 76 -7.07 -5.15 -13.06
CA LYS A 76 -6.06 -4.34 -13.73
C LYS A 76 -6.73 -3.55 -14.86
N GLU A 77 -6.47 -2.25 -14.92
CA GLU A 77 -6.94 -1.38 -16.00
C GLU A 77 -5.79 -0.49 -16.48
N GLU A 78 -5.59 -0.36 -17.80
CA GLU A 78 -4.56 0.54 -18.32
C GLU A 78 -4.73 1.97 -17.83
N LYS A 79 -5.97 2.40 -17.66
CA LYS A 79 -6.34 3.64 -17.00
C LYS A 79 -7.70 3.50 -16.34
N HIS A 80 -7.84 4.04 -15.16
CA HIS A 80 -9.09 4.07 -14.41
C HIS A 80 -9.49 5.51 -14.13
N LEU A 81 -10.75 5.85 -14.40
CA LEU A 81 -11.29 7.16 -14.04
C LEU A 81 -11.74 7.15 -12.58
N SER A 82 -11.07 7.93 -11.75
CA SER A 82 -11.48 8.10 -10.36
C SER A 82 -12.83 8.81 -10.28
N SER A 83 -13.80 8.18 -9.60
CA SER A 83 -15.13 8.76 -9.37
C SER A 83 -15.09 10.00 -8.47
N VAL A 84 -14.09 10.10 -7.60
CA VAL A 84 -13.98 11.16 -6.60
C VAL A 84 -13.38 12.44 -7.17
N GLY A 85 -12.36 12.36 -8.02
CA GLY A 85 -11.61 13.51 -8.50
C GLY A 85 -11.74 13.78 -9.99
N LYS A 86 -12.43 12.94 -10.75
CA LYS A 86 -12.48 12.97 -12.21
C LYS A 86 -11.09 13.03 -12.86
N ILE A 87 -10.17 12.28 -12.28
CA ILE A 87 -8.80 12.15 -12.74
C ILE A 87 -8.57 10.76 -13.30
N TRP A 88 -7.73 10.66 -14.31
CA TRP A 88 -7.26 9.40 -14.84
C TRP A 88 -6.08 8.87 -14.03
N MET A 89 -6.14 7.61 -13.67
CA MET A 89 -5.10 6.87 -12.96
C MET A 89 -4.50 5.84 -13.92
N PRO A 90 -3.30 6.09 -14.48
CA PRO A 90 -2.70 5.17 -15.44
C PRO A 90 -2.17 3.92 -14.76
N TYR A 91 -2.25 2.78 -15.45
CA TYR A 91 -1.75 1.49 -14.99
C TYR A 91 -2.26 1.11 -13.61
N SER A 92 -3.57 1.12 -13.49
CA SER A 92 -4.28 0.90 -12.22
C SER A 92 -4.38 -0.58 -11.88
N ILE A 93 -4.00 -0.89 -10.65
CA ILE A 93 -4.04 -2.22 -10.04
C ILE A 93 -4.89 -2.12 -8.79
N GLN A 94 -6.11 -2.64 -8.83
CA GLN A 94 -7.03 -2.64 -7.69
C GLN A 94 -6.64 -3.74 -6.72
N PHE A 95 -6.54 -3.41 -5.44
CA PHE A 95 -6.28 -4.41 -4.39
C PHE A 95 -7.35 -4.45 -3.30
N PHE A 96 -8.10 -3.37 -3.10
CA PHE A 96 -9.20 -3.35 -2.12
C PHE A 96 -10.18 -2.20 -2.41
N GLY A 97 -11.48 -2.50 -2.63
CA GLY A 97 -12.49 -1.47 -2.83
C GLY A 97 -12.07 -0.40 -3.84
N ASN A 98 -12.03 0.85 -3.42
CA ASN A 98 -11.57 1.98 -4.24
C ASN A 98 -10.07 2.27 -4.09
N TYR A 99 -9.30 1.33 -3.55
CA TYR A 99 -7.86 1.47 -3.36
C TYR A 99 -7.10 0.76 -4.46
N PHE A 100 -6.24 1.54 -5.13
CA PHE A 100 -5.43 1.12 -6.28
C PHE A 100 -3.96 1.45 -6.05
N ILE A 101 -3.10 0.69 -6.71
CA ILE A 101 -1.74 1.09 -7.02
C ILE A 101 -1.75 1.58 -8.46
N HIS A 102 -1.26 2.78 -8.72
CA HIS A 102 -1.29 3.38 -10.05
C HIS A 102 -0.16 4.37 -10.28
N GLY A 103 0.02 4.78 -11.53
CA GLY A 103 0.96 5.83 -11.92
C GLY A 103 0.48 7.24 -11.57
N TRP A 104 1.26 8.24 -11.96
CA TRP A 104 0.93 9.63 -11.63
C TRP A 104 -0.37 10.05 -12.32
N PRO A 105 -1.36 10.56 -11.58
CA PRO A 105 -2.67 10.86 -12.15
C PRO A 105 -2.63 12.13 -13.01
N TYR A 106 -3.57 12.21 -13.94
CA TYR A 106 -3.74 13.35 -14.83
C TYR A 106 -5.21 13.72 -15.01
N TYR A 107 -5.45 15.00 -15.30
CA TYR A 107 -6.79 15.52 -15.56
C TYR A 107 -7.29 15.07 -16.94
N GLN A 108 -8.59 15.27 -17.19
CA GLN A 108 -9.20 14.91 -18.48
C GLN A 108 -8.63 15.70 -19.67
N ASN A 109 -8.05 16.88 -19.43
CA ASN A 109 -7.34 17.67 -20.44
C ASN A 109 -5.92 17.16 -20.74
N GLY A 110 -5.47 16.10 -20.07
CA GLY A 110 -4.14 15.51 -20.23
C GLY A 110 -3.04 16.09 -19.34
N ASN A 111 -3.30 17.16 -18.59
CA ASN A 111 -2.33 17.72 -17.67
C ASN A 111 -2.17 16.83 -16.42
N GLU A 112 -0.94 16.57 -16.04
CA GLU A 112 -0.65 15.84 -14.81
C GLU A 112 -1.07 16.64 -13.57
N LEU A 113 -1.45 15.93 -12.50
CA LEU A 113 -1.66 16.56 -11.21
C LEU A 113 -0.35 17.18 -10.72
N PRO A 114 -0.39 18.36 -10.10
CA PRO A 114 0.80 18.94 -9.49
C PRO A 114 1.33 18.02 -8.38
N VAL A 115 2.63 18.05 -8.17
CA VAL A 115 3.27 17.40 -7.02
C VAL A 115 2.82 18.15 -5.75
N GLY A 116 1.91 17.54 -5.03
CA GLY A 116 1.33 18.13 -3.82
C GLY A 116 2.05 17.73 -2.56
N SER A 117 1.29 17.52 -1.48
CA SER A 117 1.79 17.19 -0.14
C SER A 117 2.34 15.76 0.02
N GLY A 118 2.40 14.95 -1.03
CA GLY A 118 2.74 13.52 -0.98
C GLY A 118 1.60 12.63 -0.48
N TYR A 119 0.38 13.16 -0.42
CA TYR A 119 -0.81 12.43 -0.03
C TYR A 119 -1.80 12.29 -1.19
N SER A 120 -2.49 11.16 -1.20
CA SER A 120 -3.54 10.83 -2.16
C SER A 120 -4.90 10.69 -1.45
N GLY A 121 -5.94 10.34 -2.19
CA GLY A 121 -7.22 9.91 -1.62
C GLY A 121 -7.23 8.48 -1.06
N GLY A 122 -6.05 7.90 -0.80
CA GLY A 122 -5.87 6.54 -0.28
C GLY A 122 -5.14 5.60 -1.23
N CYS A 123 -5.08 5.92 -2.52
CA CYS A 123 -4.32 5.13 -3.49
C CYS A 123 -2.81 5.28 -3.31
N ILE A 124 -2.10 4.24 -3.70
CA ILE A 124 -0.63 4.20 -3.70
C ILE A 124 -0.16 4.65 -5.07
N ARG A 125 0.56 5.77 -5.13
CA ARG A 125 1.08 6.34 -6.37
C ARG A 125 2.54 5.98 -6.57
N LEU A 126 2.84 5.53 -7.78
CA LEU A 126 4.19 5.32 -8.29
C LEU A 126 4.48 6.30 -9.42
N ALA A 127 5.75 6.44 -9.80
CA ALA A 127 6.08 7.03 -11.09
C ALA A 127 5.38 6.23 -12.20
N THR A 128 4.92 6.87 -13.25
CA THR A 128 4.13 6.22 -14.31
C THR A 128 4.90 5.08 -14.98
N THR A 129 6.20 5.25 -15.19
CA THR A 129 7.07 4.18 -15.74
C THR A 129 7.16 2.97 -14.83
N ASP A 130 7.23 3.18 -13.50
CA ASP A 130 7.26 2.11 -12.50
C ASP A 130 5.90 1.41 -12.42
N ALA A 131 4.82 2.18 -12.43
CA ALA A 131 3.46 1.64 -12.45
C ALA A 131 3.21 0.80 -13.71
N GLN A 132 3.73 1.21 -14.87
CA GLN A 132 3.64 0.43 -16.10
C GLN A 132 4.37 -0.90 -15.98
N ALA A 133 5.60 -0.88 -15.49
CA ALA A 133 6.39 -2.10 -15.28
C ALA A 133 5.71 -3.07 -14.31
N LEU A 134 5.19 -2.55 -13.20
CA LEU A 134 4.44 -3.35 -12.23
C LEU A 134 3.16 -3.92 -12.84
N TYR A 135 2.41 -3.10 -13.58
CA TYR A 135 1.18 -3.49 -14.27
C TYR A 135 1.39 -4.64 -15.26
N GLU A 136 2.46 -4.56 -16.04
CA GLU A 136 2.81 -5.60 -17.02
C GLU A 136 3.27 -6.90 -16.35
N TRP A 137 3.90 -6.80 -15.19
CA TRP A 137 4.40 -7.96 -14.45
C TRP A 137 3.33 -8.66 -13.62
N VAL A 138 2.42 -7.91 -12.99
CA VAL A 138 1.47 -8.44 -12.01
C VAL A 138 0.32 -9.19 -12.69
N ASP A 139 -0.21 -10.20 -12.00
CA ASP A 139 -1.39 -10.93 -12.42
C ASP A 139 -2.55 -10.70 -11.46
N LYS A 140 -3.78 -10.86 -11.94
CA LYS A 140 -4.96 -10.95 -11.09
C LYS A 140 -4.78 -12.11 -10.10
N GLY A 141 -5.02 -11.85 -8.83
CA GLY A 141 -4.81 -12.82 -7.76
C GLY A 141 -3.42 -12.74 -7.10
N THR A 142 -2.47 -11.96 -7.64
CA THR A 142 -1.19 -11.71 -6.98
C THR A 142 -1.40 -11.20 -5.57
N ALA A 143 -0.70 -11.77 -4.58
CA ALA A 143 -0.78 -11.36 -3.19
C ALA A 143 -0.24 -9.93 -3.01
N VAL A 144 -0.95 -9.10 -2.23
CA VAL A 144 -0.56 -7.73 -1.90
C VAL A 144 -0.60 -7.57 -0.39
N SER A 145 0.56 -7.35 0.21
CA SER A 145 0.70 -7.06 1.63
C SER A 145 1.03 -5.58 1.82
N VAL A 146 0.18 -4.86 2.53
CA VAL A 146 0.36 -3.42 2.79
C VAL A 146 0.60 -3.24 4.28
N PHE A 147 1.73 -2.63 4.61
CA PHE A 147 2.08 -2.25 5.97
C PHE A 147 1.99 -0.73 6.16
N SER A 148 1.32 -0.31 7.23
CA SER A 148 1.24 1.08 7.65
C SER A 148 1.25 1.16 9.17
N THR A 149 2.09 2.03 9.73
CA THR A 149 2.13 2.31 11.18
C THR A 149 1.28 3.51 11.56
N ALA A 150 0.61 4.11 10.61
CA ALA A 150 -0.02 5.42 10.72
C ALA A 150 -1.07 5.55 11.83
N SER A 151 -1.41 4.52 12.56
CA SER A 151 -2.41 4.54 13.60
C SER A 151 -2.16 3.51 14.68
N LEU A 152 -0.93 3.31 15.03
CA LEU A 152 -0.55 2.60 16.25
C LEU A 152 -0.70 3.50 17.49
N SER A 153 -1.77 4.29 17.60
CA SER A 153 -2.22 4.78 18.89
C SER A 153 -2.91 3.64 19.62
N GLU A 154 -2.73 3.54 20.91
CA GLU A 154 -3.30 2.45 21.72
C GLU A 154 -4.80 2.27 21.48
N ASP A 155 -5.54 3.36 21.28
CA ASP A 155 -6.98 3.35 20.99
C ASP A 155 -7.35 2.75 19.61
N ASN A 156 -6.40 2.66 18.69
CA ASN A 156 -6.63 2.20 17.33
C ASN A 156 -6.09 0.79 17.06
N ILE A 157 -5.20 0.28 17.92
CA ILE A 157 -4.60 -1.06 17.71
C ILE A 157 -5.67 -2.14 17.79
N GLU A 158 -6.55 -2.10 18.79
CA GLU A 158 -7.63 -3.08 18.91
C GLU A 158 -8.63 -2.96 17.77
N THR A 159 -9.04 -1.75 17.42
CA THR A 159 -10.01 -1.50 16.35
C THR A 159 -9.46 -1.89 14.99
N ARG A 160 -8.19 -1.58 14.71
CA ARG A 160 -7.55 -1.96 13.43
C ARG A 160 -7.20 -3.43 13.36
N GLY A 161 -6.74 -4.03 14.43
CA GLY A 161 -6.55 -5.47 14.51
C GLY A 161 -7.83 -6.21 14.16
N TYR A 162 -8.96 -5.72 14.66
CA TYR A 162 -10.27 -6.26 14.35
C TYR A 162 -10.64 -6.10 12.86
N PHE A 163 -10.36 -4.95 12.24
CA PHE A 163 -10.64 -4.72 10.81
C PHE A 163 -9.70 -5.47 9.88
N LEU A 164 -8.44 -5.65 10.27
CA LEU A 164 -7.48 -6.45 9.52
C LEU A 164 -7.88 -7.93 9.49
N LEU A 165 -8.45 -8.43 10.60
CA LEU A 165 -8.94 -9.80 10.72
C LEU A 165 -10.35 -9.98 10.13
N ASN A 166 -11.13 -8.91 10.01
CA ASN A 166 -12.51 -8.94 9.54
C ASN A 166 -12.80 -7.85 8.50
N PRO A 167 -12.16 -7.90 7.33
CA PRO A 167 -12.25 -6.84 6.32
C PRO A 167 -13.66 -6.61 5.75
N LYS A 168 -14.63 -7.49 6.04
CA LYS A 168 -16.02 -7.37 5.59
C LYS A 168 -16.94 -6.60 6.56
N LYS A 169 -16.48 -6.27 7.75
CA LYS A 169 -17.24 -5.45 8.69
C LYS A 169 -16.80 -3.99 8.61
N LYS A 170 -17.23 -3.26 7.58
CA LYS A 170 -17.26 -1.79 7.67
C LYS A 170 -18.30 -1.42 8.73
N ILE A 171 -17.90 -0.64 9.72
CA ILE A 171 -18.86 0.09 10.53
C ILE A 171 -19.46 1.15 9.60
N SER A 172 -20.70 0.94 9.20
CA SER A 172 -21.52 1.99 8.62
C SER A 172 -21.87 2.98 9.74
N GLY A 173 -21.22 4.10 9.71
CA GLY A 173 -21.51 5.22 10.61
C GLY A 173 -21.19 6.50 9.89
#